data_1e6e739b499e0ff08fb6bc017bfa93b0
#
_entry.id   1e6e739b499e0ff08fb6bc017bfa93b0
#
_cell.length_a   1.000
_cell.length_b   1.000
_cell.length_c   1.000
_cell.angle_alpha   90.00
_cell.angle_beta   90.00
_cell.angle_gamma   90.00
#
_symmetry.space_group_name_H-M   'P 1'
#
loop_
_entity.id
_entity.type
_entity.pdbx_description
1 polymer ?
#
loop_
_entity_poly.entity_id
_entity_poly.type
_entity_poly.pdbx_seq_one_letter_code
_entity_poly.pdbx_strand_id
1 'polypeptide(L)'
;MKKIAVMGARGFVGHNLTEHLKNKYEVLPITRDNFNLLDEKAVELFLEQEQPEVVINCTNQGGNRKVEAAGKPIDVIGNNLKMFFAQERCLSENVKMINFGSGAQYNKTRDLIKVKENDFGEVIPTDDYGYSKYVMEKYIRLKNQTGGNIYNPAIFGLYGSGEDYTFKFISNAIIKNMIQMPIVINQNVVFDYLFLEDFLKIIDFIIENDCPNKEFNITPTESIDLVTIAEYINRCSTYKSEIIVKNPGLNYQYTGDNARLLENMGHNFTFTSYEKGIEKLYRYYEEHIEELDLETIRSDELLKLCKTK
;
A
#
# COMPACT_ATOMS: atom_id res chain seq x y z
N MET A 1 8.34 20.74 17.71
CA MET A 1 7.81 20.13 16.46
C MET A 1 7.74 18.65 16.75
N LYS A 2 6.63 17.98 16.42
CA LYS A 2 6.46 16.54 16.71
C LYS A 2 7.52 15.74 15.93
N LYS A 3 8.19 14.78 16.59
CA LYS A 3 9.24 13.96 15.98
C LYS A 3 8.64 12.64 15.50
N ILE A 4 8.84 12.31 14.23
CA ILE A 4 8.24 11.14 13.55
C ILE A 4 9.34 10.28 12.94
N ALA A 5 9.43 9.01 13.34
CA ALA A 5 10.30 8.04 12.68
C ALA A 5 9.55 7.31 11.57
N VAL A 6 10.06 7.36 10.34
CA VAL A 6 9.51 6.62 9.18
C VAL A 6 10.42 5.44 8.88
N MET A 7 9.99 4.25 9.31
CA MET A 7 10.71 3.00 9.10
C MET A 7 10.45 2.47 7.70
N GLY A 8 11.49 2.27 6.89
CA GLY A 8 11.37 1.88 5.48
C GLY A 8 11.16 3.06 4.53
N ALA A 9 11.77 4.22 4.82
CA ALA A 9 11.64 5.48 4.09
C ALA A 9 12.07 5.44 2.62
N ARG A 10 12.73 4.37 2.13
CA ARG A 10 13.10 4.21 0.72
C ARG A 10 11.99 3.59 -0.15
N GLY A 11 11.04 2.89 0.47
CA GLY A 11 9.92 2.26 -0.25
C GLY A 11 8.90 3.29 -0.74
N PHE A 12 8.02 2.90 -1.67
CA PHE A 12 7.00 3.77 -2.26
C PHE A 12 6.21 4.57 -1.19
N VAL A 13 5.65 3.86 -0.22
CA VAL A 13 4.86 4.49 0.87
C VAL A 13 5.76 5.36 1.76
N GLY A 14 6.90 4.79 2.23
CA GLY A 14 7.78 5.48 3.17
C GLY A 14 8.43 6.73 2.58
N HIS A 15 8.82 6.70 1.29
CA HIS A 15 9.39 7.86 0.60
C HIS A 15 8.37 9.00 0.50
N ASN A 16 7.18 8.70 -0.01
CA ASN A 16 6.14 9.72 -0.16
C ASN A 16 5.69 10.31 1.20
N LEU A 17 5.61 9.50 2.24
CA LEU A 17 5.34 9.99 3.60
C LEU A 17 6.46 10.88 4.11
N THR A 18 7.72 10.48 3.94
CA THR A 18 8.87 11.29 4.36
C THR A 18 8.85 12.67 3.70
N GLU A 19 8.68 12.71 2.37
CA GLU A 19 8.62 13.97 1.62
C GLU A 19 7.43 14.85 2.01
N HIS A 20 6.27 14.24 2.25
CA HIS A 20 5.06 14.95 2.67
C HIS A 20 5.17 15.53 4.09
N LEU A 21 5.70 14.75 5.02
CA LEU A 21 5.71 15.10 6.46
C LEU A 21 6.84 16.07 6.83
N LYS A 22 7.97 16.11 6.12
CA LYS A 22 9.15 16.95 6.45
C LYS A 22 8.86 18.45 6.56
N ASN A 23 7.79 18.92 5.92
CA ASN A 23 7.41 20.33 5.97
C ASN A 23 6.63 20.71 7.26
N LYS A 24 6.12 19.71 8.00
CA LYS A 24 5.29 19.90 9.19
C LYS A 24 5.93 19.36 10.47
N TYR A 25 6.81 18.36 10.34
CA TYR A 25 7.36 17.61 11.46
C TYR A 25 8.88 17.45 11.36
N GLU A 26 9.51 17.09 12.46
CA GLU A 26 10.88 16.58 12.47
C GLU A 26 10.83 15.11 12.07
N VAL A 27 11.23 14.79 10.83
CA VAL A 27 11.14 13.44 10.28
C VAL A 27 12.48 12.75 10.32
N LEU A 28 12.51 11.54 10.89
CA LEU A 28 13.67 10.64 10.93
C LEU A 28 13.47 9.53 9.88
N PRO A 29 14.06 9.64 8.68
CA PRO A 29 13.91 8.64 7.64
C PRO A 29 14.87 7.46 7.86
N ILE A 30 14.32 6.27 8.11
CA ILE A 30 15.08 5.03 8.32
C ILE A 30 15.02 4.17 7.07
N THR A 31 16.18 3.88 6.51
CA THR A 31 16.35 3.07 5.31
C THR A 31 17.29 1.89 5.56
N ARG A 32 17.32 0.91 4.67
CA ARG A 32 18.25 -0.21 4.76
C ARG A 32 19.71 0.19 4.59
N ASP A 33 19.96 1.35 4.00
CA ASP A 33 21.32 1.84 3.73
C ASP A 33 21.95 2.43 5.01
N ASN A 34 21.13 2.96 5.91
CA ASN A 34 21.58 3.58 7.16
C ASN A 34 21.23 2.76 8.41
N PHE A 35 20.38 1.74 8.31
CA PHE A 35 19.90 1.02 9.48
C PHE A 35 19.38 -0.42 9.19
N ASN A 36 19.78 -1.39 10.00
CA ASN A 36 19.29 -2.77 9.90
C ASN A 36 18.11 -3.00 10.84
N LEU A 37 16.89 -2.95 10.31
CA LEU A 37 15.65 -3.17 11.08
C LEU A 37 15.43 -4.63 11.54
N LEU A 38 16.31 -5.58 11.16
CA LEU A 38 16.33 -6.94 11.69
C LEU A 38 17.23 -7.08 12.94
N ASP A 39 17.95 -6.03 13.30
CA ASP A 39 18.75 -5.94 14.52
C ASP A 39 17.94 -5.26 15.62
N GLU A 40 17.29 -6.06 16.47
CA GLU A 40 16.41 -5.58 17.54
C GLU A 40 17.16 -4.65 18.51
N LYS A 41 18.43 -4.94 18.81
CA LYS A 41 19.23 -4.10 19.70
C LYS A 41 19.53 -2.73 19.10
N ALA A 42 19.80 -2.66 17.80
CA ALA A 42 19.99 -1.40 17.12
C ALA A 42 18.68 -0.58 17.09
N VAL A 43 17.54 -1.24 16.88
CA VAL A 43 16.21 -0.58 16.91
C VAL A 43 15.91 -0.01 18.29
N GLU A 44 16.17 -0.78 19.36
CA GLU A 44 16.00 -0.33 20.75
C GLU A 44 16.84 0.93 21.03
N LEU A 45 18.14 0.88 20.76
CA LEU A 45 19.05 2.02 20.99
C LEU A 45 18.62 3.27 20.19
N PHE A 46 18.18 3.09 18.94
CA PHE A 46 17.70 4.20 18.12
C PHE A 46 16.45 4.85 18.74
N LEU A 47 15.46 4.05 19.14
CA LEU A 47 14.21 4.56 19.70
C LEU A 47 14.42 5.20 21.07
N GLU A 48 15.34 4.66 21.89
CA GLU A 48 15.74 5.26 23.16
C GLU A 48 16.45 6.61 23.00
N GLN A 49 17.31 6.74 21.99
CA GLN A 49 18.06 7.97 21.71
C GLN A 49 17.18 9.06 21.09
N GLU A 50 16.41 8.71 20.08
CA GLU A 50 15.63 9.66 19.29
C GLU A 50 14.30 10.03 19.92
N GLN A 51 13.69 9.12 20.70
CA GLN A 51 12.41 9.33 21.39
C GLN A 51 11.31 9.92 20.48
N PRO A 52 10.99 9.28 19.33
CA PRO A 52 9.95 9.80 18.46
C PRO A 52 8.57 9.71 19.14
N GLU A 53 7.71 10.70 18.89
CA GLU A 53 6.32 10.68 19.34
C GLU A 53 5.43 9.79 18.49
N VAL A 54 5.83 9.60 17.22
CA VAL A 54 5.14 8.72 16.25
C VAL A 54 6.15 7.84 15.53
N VAL A 55 5.86 6.55 15.41
CA VAL A 55 6.61 5.60 14.57
C VAL A 55 5.70 5.10 13.47
N ILE A 56 6.09 5.32 12.21
CA ILE A 56 5.36 4.84 11.03
C ILE A 56 6.11 3.67 10.42
N ASN A 57 5.55 2.46 10.52
CA ASN A 57 6.14 1.26 9.98
C ASN A 57 5.72 1.02 8.52
N CYS A 58 6.56 1.46 7.57
CA CYS A 58 6.44 1.19 6.14
C CYS A 58 7.27 -0.03 5.68
N THR A 59 7.85 -0.79 6.61
CA THR A 59 8.71 -1.92 6.26
C THR A 59 7.90 -3.09 5.76
N ASN A 60 8.39 -3.73 4.71
CA ASN A 60 7.73 -4.89 4.15
C ASN A 60 8.67 -5.72 3.27
N GLN A 61 8.53 -7.04 3.33
CA GLN A 61 9.06 -7.99 2.35
C GLN A 61 7.93 -8.80 1.73
N GLY A 62 8.06 -9.14 0.45
CA GLY A 62 7.00 -9.87 -0.28
C GLY A 62 5.81 -8.99 -0.68
N GLY A 63 4.71 -9.65 -1.01
CA GLY A 63 3.47 -9.00 -1.42
C GLY A 63 3.51 -8.35 -2.81
N ASN A 64 4.59 -8.52 -3.56
CA ASN A 64 4.67 -8.13 -4.95
C ASN A 64 5.15 -9.29 -5.83
N ARG A 65 4.64 -9.33 -7.06
CA ARG A 65 4.91 -10.39 -8.03
C ARG A 65 6.38 -10.49 -8.44
N LYS A 66 7.12 -9.38 -8.39
CA LYS A 66 8.55 -9.34 -8.72
C LYS A 66 9.38 -10.14 -7.72
N VAL A 67 9.08 -10.01 -6.44
CA VAL A 67 9.77 -10.76 -5.37
C VAL A 67 9.40 -12.25 -5.46
N GLU A 68 8.12 -12.55 -5.71
CA GLU A 68 7.64 -13.93 -5.88
C GLU A 68 8.29 -14.60 -7.10
N ALA A 69 8.52 -13.87 -8.20
CA ALA A 69 9.15 -14.37 -9.41
C ALA A 69 10.68 -14.52 -9.33
N ALA A 70 11.34 -13.80 -8.44
CA ALA A 70 12.81 -13.81 -8.33
C ALA A 70 13.40 -15.16 -7.88
N GLY A 71 12.56 -16.11 -7.42
CA GLY A 71 12.94 -17.49 -7.11
C GLY A 71 13.94 -17.67 -5.98
N LYS A 72 14.35 -16.60 -5.30
CA LYS A 72 15.24 -16.69 -4.15
C LYS A 72 14.41 -16.94 -2.90
N PRO A 73 14.77 -17.94 -2.07
CA PRO A 73 14.10 -18.16 -0.81
C PRO A 73 14.31 -16.95 0.10
N ILE A 74 13.25 -16.18 0.33
CA ILE A 74 13.21 -15.07 1.29
C ILE A 74 12.26 -15.50 2.40
N ASP A 75 12.69 -15.42 3.64
CA ASP A 75 11.82 -15.62 4.80
C ASP A 75 10.90 -14.38 4.97
N VAL A 76 9.82 -14.37 4.17
CA VAL A 76 8.85 -13.25 4.18
C VAL A 76 8.16 -13.16 5.54
N ILE A 77 7.72 -14.28 6.10
CA ILE A 77 7.02 -14.30 7.39
C ILE A 77 7.96 -13.86 8.49
N GLY A 78 9.09 -14.54 8.65
CA GLY A 78 10.02 -14.26 9.74
C GLY A 78 10.56 -12.85 9.71
N ASN A 79 10.97 -12.34 8.54
CA ASN A 79 11.52 -11.00 8.43
C ASN A 79 10.45 -9.90 8.69
N ASN A 80 9.23 -10.05 8.17
CA ASN A 80 8.15 -9.09 8.43
C ASN A 80 7.78 -9.04 9.92
N LEU A 81 7.63 -10.19 10.56
CA LEU A 81 7.33 -10.26 11.98
C LEU A 81 8.48 -9.72 12.84
N LYS A 82 9.73 -10.05 12.48
CA LYS A 82 10.92 -9.57 13.17
C LYS A 82 11.04 -8.05 13.12
N MET A 83 10.89 -7.45 11.94
CA MET A 83 10.90 -5.98 11.78
C MET A 83 9.78 -5.30 12.57
N PHE A 84 8.58 -5.89 12.58
CA PHE A 84 7.45 -5.35 13.33
C PHE A 84 7.69 -5.43 14.84
N PHE A 85 8.04 -6.61 15.38
CA PHE A 85 8.23 -6.80 16.82
C PHE A 85 9.46 -6.08 17.37
N ALA A 86 10.54 -5.93 16.58
CA ALA A 86 11.69 -5.13 16.97
C ALA A 86 11.31 -3.68 17.23
N GLN A 87 10.38 -3.12 16.44
CA GLN A 87 9.86 -1.78 16.66
C GLN A 87 8.87 -1.74 17.83
N GLU A 88 7.85 -2.58 17.82
CA GLU A 88 6.74 -2.56 18.78
C GLU A 88 7.19 -2.75 20.22
N ARG A 89 8.11 -3.69 20.50
CA ARG A 89 8.59 -3.98 21.84
C ARG A 89 9.45 -2.88 22.46
N CYS A 90 10.05 -2.06 21.64
CA CYS A 90 10.94 -0.97 22.06
C CYS A 90 10.20 0.38 22.18
N LEU A 91 8.89 0.43 21.90
CA LEU A 91 8.10 1.66 22.05
C LEU A 91 7.74 1.91 23.50
N SER A 92 7.88 3.16 23.95
CA SER A 92 7.29 3.61 25.21
C SER A 92 5.76 3.71 25.07
N GLU A 93 5.05 3.64 26.21
CA GLU A 93 3.57 3.62 26.26
C GLU A 93 2.88 4.82 25.57
N ASN A 94 3.57 5.96 25.50
CA ASN A 94 3.02 7.18 24.93
C ASN A 94 3.25 7.34 23.42
N VAL A 95 4.03 6.45 22.80
CA VAL A 95 4.33 6.52 21.37
C VAL A 95 3.16 5.99 20.56
N LYS A 96 2.70 6.79 19.59
CA LYS A 96 1.74 6.33 18.58
C LYS A 96 2.47 5.52 17.51
N MET A 97 2.09 4.26 17.30
CA MET A 97 2.58 3.48 16.18
C MET A 97 1.54 3.42 15.07
N ILE A 98 1.95 3.68 13.84
CA ILE A 98 1.15 3.46 12.64
C ILE A 98 1.82 2.31 11.86
N ASN A 99 1.23 1.12 11.92
CA ASN A 99 1.67 -0.04 11.15
C ASN A 99 0.72 -0.22 9.97
N PHE A 100 1.23 -0.51 8.78
CA PHE A 100 0.34 -0.73 7.63
C PHE A 100 -0.03 -2.21 7.51
N GLY A 101 -1.33 -2.48 7.74
CA GLY A 101 -1.98 -3.73 7.38
C GLY A 101 -2.15 -3.87 5.87
N SER A 102 -2.83 -4.90 5.44
CA SER A 102 -3.11 -5.14 4.02
C SER A 102 -4.43 -5.91 3.86
N GLY A 103 -5.18 -5.63 2.80
CA GLY A 103 -6.32 -6.47 2.42
C GLY A 103 -5.94 -7.94 2.22
N ALA A 104 -4.66 -8.27 1.99
CA ALA A 104 -4.16 -9.64 1.92
C ALA A 104 -4.37 -10.43 3.22
N GLN A 105 -4.50 -9.75 4.38
CA GLN A 105 -4.82 -10.37 5.67
C GLN A 105 -6.18 -11.07 5.73
N TYR A 106 -7.08 -10.81 4.76
CA TYR A 106 -8.39 -11.47 4.62
C TYR A 106 -8.38 -12.66 3.66
N ASN A 107 -7.21 -13.09 3.19
CA ASN A 107 -6.98 -14.13 2.18
C ASN A 107 -7.43 -13.75 0.76
N LYS A 108 -6.49 -13.21 -0.02
CA LYS A 108 -6.68 -12.79 -1.42
C LYS A 108 -6.86 -13.93 -2.45
N THR A 109 -6.88 -15.20 -2.02
CA THR A 109 -7.11 -16.35 -2.91
C THR A 109 -8.60 -16.65 -3.13
N ARG A 110 -9.48 -15.76 -2.68
CA ARG A 110 -10.93 -15.77 -2.84
C ARG A 110 -11.44 -14.37 -3.17
N ASP A 111 -12.70 -14.27 -3.55
CA ASP A 111 -13.35 -12.97 -3.71
C ASP A 111 -13.41 -12.23 -2.35
N LEU A 112 -12.82 -11.04 -2.30
CA LEU A 112 -12.98 -10.08 -1.21
C LEU A 112 -13.87 -8.95 -1.73
N ILE A 113 -15.16 -9.00 -1.38
CA ILE A 113 -16.17 -8.05 -1.86
C ILE A 113 -16.61 -7.17 -0.69
N LYS A 114 -16.10 -5.94 -0.65
CA LYS A 114 -16.35 -4.97 0.42
C LYS A 114 -16.19 -5.61 1.81
N VAL A 115 -15.07 -6.36 1.96
CA VAL A 115 -14.75 -7.09 3.19
C VAL A 115 -14.62 -6.11 4.35
N LYS A 116 -15.22 -6.45 5.48
CA LYS A 116 -15.24 -5.64 6.69
C LYS A 116 -14.17 -6.09 7.68
N GLU A 117 -13.79 -5.21 8.59
CA GLU A 117 -12.83 -5.53 9.65
C GLU A 117 -13.33 -6.64 10.61
N ASN A 118 -14.65 -6.83 10.68
CA ASN A 118 -15.26 -7.92 11.45
C ASN A 118 -15.11 -9.29 10.78
N ASP A 119 -14.85 -9.33 9.46
CA ASP A 119 -14.61 -10.57 8.71
C ASP A 119 -13.17 -11.09 8.91
N PHE A 120 -12.35 -10.33 9.65
CA PHE A 120 -10.98 -10.74 9.96
C PHE A 120 -10.95 -12.02 10.78
N GLY A 121 -10.22 -13.00 10.28
CA GLY A 121 -10.06 -14.30 10.94
C GLY A 121 -11.04 -15.37 10.47
N GLU A 122 -12.04 -15.06 9.64
CA GLU A 122 -12.91 -16.07 9.04
C GLU A 122 -12.14 -17.04 8.14
N VAL A 123 -11.19 -16.49 7.36
CA VAL A 123 -10.33 -17.31 6.51
C VAL A 123 -8.88 -16.84 6.66
N ILE A 124 -8.01 -17.77 7.07
CA ILE A 124 -6.59 -17.49 7.28
C ILE A 124 -5.88 -17.44 5.90
N PRO A 125 -5.05 -16.42 5.63
CA PRO A 125 -4.23 -16.37 4.42
C PRO A 125 -3.27 -17.54 4.31
N THR A 126 -3.07 -18.02 3.09
CA THR A 126 -2.18 -19.16 2.79
C THR A 126 -0.86 -18.73 2.13
N ASP A 127 -0.75 -17.47 1.70
CA ASP A 127 0.50 -16.89 1.21
C ASP A 127 1.27 -16.22 2.35
N ASP A 128 2.60 -16.26 2.27
CA ASP A 128 3.51 -15.79 3.33
C ASP A 128 3.28 -14.31 3.70
N TYR A 129 3.03 -13.47 2.69
CA TYR A 129 2.79 -12.05 2.91
C TYR A 129 1.46 -11.81 3.64
N GLY A 130 0.37 -12.38 3.12
CA GLY A 130 -0.95 -12.28 3.74
C GLY A 130 -0.94 -12.83 5.16
N TYR A 131 -0.26 -13.98 5.37
CA TYR A 131 -0.13 -14.60 6.68
C TYR A 131 0.65 -13.72 7.66
N SER A 132 1.77 -13.11 7.24
CA SER A 132 2.50 -12.18 8.10
C SER A 132 1.66 -10.98 8.54
N LYS A 133 0.87 -10.41 7.62
CA LYS A 133 -0.06 -9.31 7.92
C LYS A 133 -1.20 -9.75 8.85
N TYR A 134 -1.71 -10.97 8.65
CA TYR A 134 -2.71 -11.57 9.55
C TYR A 134 -2.19 -11.72 10.98
N VAL A 135 -0.98 -12.22 11.16
CA VAL A 135 -0.37 -12.39 12.51
C VAL A 135 -0.18 -11.04 13.19
N MET A 136 0.32 -10.02 12.48
CA MET A 136 0.46 -8.66 13.01
C MET A 136 -0.88 -8.09 13.44
N GLU A 137 -1.91 -8.14 12.59
CA GLU A 137 -3.26 -7.63 12.89
C GLU A 137 -3.84 -8.32 14.13
N LYS A 138 -3.72 -9.64 14.22
CA LYS A 138 -4.20 -10.40 15.37
C LYS A 138 -3.52 -9.98 16.69
N TYR A 139 -2.21 -9.78 16.64
CA TYR A 139 -1.43 -9.27 17.78
C TYR A 139 -1.85 -7.84 18.14
N ILE A 140 -1.95 -6.93 17.16
CA ILE A 140 -2.31 -5.53 17.37
C ILE A 140 -3.68 -5.40 18.03
N ARG A 141 -4.70 -6.15 17.55
CA ARG A 141 -6.03 -6.16 18.16
C ARG A 141 -5.97 -6.54 19.64
N LEU A 142 -5.20 -7.58 19.98
CA LEU A 142 -5.03 -8.01 21.36
C LEU A 142 -4.28 -6.96 22.20
N LYS A 143 -3.22 -6.39 21.66
CA LYS A 143 -2.42 -5.36 22.33
C LYS A 143 -3.25 -4.10 22.61
N ASN A 144 -4.04 -3.64 21.64
CA ASN A 144 -4.91 -2.47 21.80
C ASN A 144 -6.01 -2.67 22.87
N GLN A 145 -6.50 -3.90 23.08
CA GLN A 145 -7.42 -4.22 24.19
C GLN A 145 -6.79 -4.03 25.57
N THR A 146 -5.46 -4.06 25.66
CA THR A 146 -4.69 -3.90 26.92
C THR A 146 -3.99 -2.56 27.03
N GLY A 147 -4.45 -1.55 26.27
CA GLY A 147 -3.92 -0.18 26.34
C GLY A 147 -2.88 0.18 25.27
N GLY A 148 -2.65 -0.68 24.27
CA GLY A 148 -1.76 -0.36 23.15
C GLY A 148 -2.23 0.83 22.33
N ASN A 149 -1.28 1.55 21.71
CA ASN A 149 -1.54 2.70 20.84
C ASN A 149 -1.03 2.45 19.41
N ILE A 150 -1.51 1.35 18.80
CA ILE A 150 -1.08 0.90 17.47
C ILE A 150 -2.25 1.01 16.49
N TYR A 151 -2.11 1.89 15.51
CA TYR A 151 -3.01 2.00 14.37
C TYR A 151 -2.58 1.03 13.28
N ASN A 152 -3.52 0.26 12.73
CA ASN A 152 -3.22 -0.71 11.67
C ASN A 152 -4.17 -0.56 10.47
N PRO A 153 -4.08 0.57 9.72
CA PRO A 153 -4.87 0.74 8.51
C PRO A 153 -4.49 -0.31 7.46
N ALA A 154 -5.46 -1.12 7.03
CA ALA A 154 -5.27 -2.15 6.02
C ALA A 154 -5.42 -1.57 4.61
N ILE A 155 -4.31 -1.51 3.85
CA ILE A 155 -4.28 -1.00 2.48
C ILE A 155 -4.66 -2.13 1.51
N PHE A 156 -5.59 -1.88 0.57
CA PHE A 156 -5.94 -2.81 -0.51
C PHE A 156 -5.09 -2.56 -1.74
N GLY A 157 -5.30 -1.46 -2.42
CA GLY A 157 -4.46 -0.98 -3.51
C GLY A 157 -4.07 0.46 -3.28
N LEU A 158 -2.85 0.84 -3.61
CA LEU A 158 -2.38 2.21 -3.56
C LEU A 158 -1.70 2.52 -4.89
N TYR A 159 -2.01 3.67 -5.49
CA TYR A 159 -1.40 4.13 -6.73
C TYR A 159 -1.05 5.61 -6.67
N GLY A 160 0.00 5.98 -7.39
CA GLY A 160 0.46 7.37 -7.45
C GLY A 160 1.91 7.49 -7.89
N SER A 161 2.43 8.72 -7.87
CA SER A 161 3.80 9.02 -8.25
C SER A 161 4.83 8.26 -7.41
N GLY A 162 5.84 7.69 -8.08
CA GLY A 162 6.90 6.93 -7.42
C GLY A 162 6.58 5.46 -7.13
N GLU A 163 5.41 4.92 -7.55
CA GLU A 163 5.18 3.48 -7.49
C GLU A 163 6.02 2.72 -8.55
N ASP A 164 6.18 1.41 -8.35
CA ASP A 164 6.89 0.56 -9.34
C ASP A 164 6.04 0.40 -10.61
N TYR A 165 6.22 1.31 -11.56
CA TYR A 165 5.48 1.37 -12.83
C TYR A 165 5.69 0.12 -13.69
N THR A 166 6.72 -0.67 -13.44
CA THR A 166 6.97 -1.91 -14.20
C THR A 166 6.05 -3.05 -13.78
N PHE A 167 5.50 -3.02 -12.54
CA PHE A 167 4.67 -4.10 -11.96
C PHE A 167 3.32 -3.66 -11.40
N LYS A 168 3.01 -2.36 -11.43
CA LYS A 168 1.71 -1.82 -11.00
C LYS A 168 0.86 -1.46 -12.21
N PHE A 169 -0.37 -1.98 -12.25
CA PHE A 169 -1.20 -1.93 -13.45
C PHE A 169 -1.47 -0.51 -13.96
N ILE A 170 -1.89 0.42 -13.07
CA ILE A 170 -2.29 1.78 -13.49
C ILE A 170 -1.11 2.50 -14.14
N SER A 171 0.04 2.55 -13.46
CA SER A 171 1.24 3.19 -13.97
C SER A 171 1.79 2.52 -15.24
N ASN A 172 1.80 1.18 -15.27
CA ASN A 172 2.22 0.42 -16.44
C ASN A 172 1.33 0.71 -17.67
N ALA A 173 0.01 0.73 -17.48
CA ALA A 173 -0.94 1.01 -18.54
C ALA A 173 -0.86 2.46 -19.04
N ILE A 174 -0.62 3.42 -18.17
CA ILE A 174 -0.38 4.83 -18.54
C ILE A 174 0.85 4.92 -19.46
N ILE A 175 1.98 4.34 -19.05
CA ILE A 175 3.22 4.41 -19.83
C ILE A 175 3.06 3.67 -21.17
N LYS A 176 2.39 2.50 -21.19
CA LYS A 176 2.05 1.81 -22.45
C LYS A 176 1.25 2.70 -23.40
N ASN A 177 0.26 3.42 -22.89
CA ASN A 177 -0.50 4.36 -23.71
C ASN A 177 0.39 5.46 -24.29
N MET A 178 1.27 6.05 -23.48
CA MET A 178 2.20 7.10 -23.93
C MET A 178 3.15 6.64 -25.04
N ILE A 179 3.62 5.40 -24.96
CA ILE A 179 4.50 4.82 -25.99
C ILE A 179 3.75 4.07 -27.09
N GLN A 180 2.45 4.33 -27.22
CA GLN A 180 1.55 3.83 -28.25
C GLN A 180 1.47 2.30 -28.33
N MET A 181 1.46 1.63 -27.18
CA MET A 181 1.27 0.19 -27.06
C MET A 181 -0.18 -0.16 -26.66
N PRO A 182 -0.65 -1.38 -26.97
CA PRO A 182 -1.92 -1.87 -26.44
C PRO A 182 -1.84 -2.07 -24.91
N ILE A 183 -2.97 -1.84 -24.22
CA ILE A 183 -3.14 -2.17 -22.80
C ILE A 183 -3.71 -3.58 -22.71
N VAL A 184 -2.86 -4.54 -22.33
CA VAL A 184 -3.24 -5.95 -22.24
C VAL A 184 -3.59 -6.30 -20.80
N ILE A 185 -4.79 -6.80 -20.59
CA ILE A 185 -5.34 -7.25 -19.31
C ILE A 185 -5.41 -8.78 -19.36
N ASN A 186 -4.72 -9.46 -18.44
CA ASN A 186 -4.74 -10.93 -18.42
C ASN A 186 -6.15 -11.48 -18.15
N GLN A 187 -6.80 -10.98 -17.11
CA GLN A 187 -8.21 -11.22 -16.79
C GLN A 187 -8.73 -9.98 -16.04
N ASN A 188 -9.93 -9.53 -16.39
CA ASN A 188 -10.50 -8.36 -15.71
C ASN A 188 -10.77 -8.65 -14.24
N VAL A 189 -10.64 -7.63 -13.37
CA VAL A 189 -10.82 -7.77 -11.92
C VAL A 189 -11.21 -6.44 -11.30
N VAL A 190 -12.05 -6.48 -10.29
CA VAL A 190 -12.48 -5.30 -9.52
C VAL A 190 -11.57 -5.12 -8.31
N PHE A 191 -11.02 -3.91 -8.18
CA PHE A 191 -10.14 -3.50 -7.09
C PHE A 191 -10.60 -2.21 -6.43
N ASP A 192 -10.13 -2.01 -5.21
CA ASP A 192 -10.10 -0.70 -4.58
C ASP A 192 -8.67 -0.15 -4.66
N TYR A 193 -8.49 0.88 -5.48
CA TYR A 193 -7.23 1.62 -5.59
C TYR A 193 -7.37 2.99 -4.93
N LEU A 194 -6.66 3.21 -3.84
CA LEU A 194 -6.57 4.50 -3.17
C LEU A 194 -5.53 5.38 -3.86
N PHE A 195 -5.88 6.64 -4.13
CA PHE A 195 -4.92 7.60 -4.66
C PHE A 195 -3.95 8.07 -3.59
N LEU A 196 -2.68 8.19 -3.93
CA LEU A 196 -1.60 8.54 -3.00
C LEU A 196 -1.86 9.84 -2.22
N GLU A 197 -2.37 10.89 -2.87
CA GLU A 197 -2.64 12.15 -2.18
C GLU A 197 -3.73 12.01 -1.09
N ASP A 198 -4.72 11.17 -1.32
CA ASP A 198 -5.76 10.91 -0.33
C ASP A 198 -5.22 10.05 0.82
N PHE A 199 -4.37 9.08 0.51
CA PHE A 199 -3.63 8.32 1.51
C PHE A 199 -2.82 9.24 2.44
N LEU A 200 -2.07 10.19 1.89
CA LEU A 200 -1.25 11.13 2.66
C LEU A 200 -2.11 11.98 3.62
N LYS A 201 -3.27 12.47 3.15
CA LYS A 201 -4.23 13.23 3.99
C LYS A 201 -4.79 12.37 5.13
N ILE A 202 -5.08 11.09 4.87
CA ILE A 202 -5.57 10.16 5.89
C ILE A 202 -4.48 9.92 6.94
N ILE A 203 -3.22 9.77 6.54
CA ILE A 203 -2.11 9.60 7.49
C ILE A 203 -1.87 10.87 8.30
N ASP A 204 -1.94 12.06 7.71
CA ASP A 204 -1.91 13.33 8.46
C ASP A 204 -2.99 13.34 9.56
N PHE A 205 -4.20 12.92 9.22
CA PHE A 205 -5.30 12.86 10.19
C PHE A 205 -5.02 11.88 11.34
N ILE A 206 -4.51 10.68 11.05
CA ILE A 206 -4.17 9.68 12.08
C ILE A 206 -3.03 10.17 12.99
N ILE A 207 -2.04 10.90 12.45
CA ILE A 207 -0.95 11.48 13.24
C ILE A 207 -1.47 12.48 14.27
N GLU A 208 -2.43 13.31 13.88
CA GLU A 208 -2.91 14.42 14.70
C GLU A 208 -4.08 14.06 15.63
N ASN A 209 -4.82 12.99 15.33
CA ASN A 209 -6.03 12.66 16.06
C ASN A 209 -5.96 11.26 16.68
N ASP A 210 -6.67 11.09 17.79
CA ASP A 210 -6.97 9.79 18.33
C ASP A 210 -8.31 9.31 17.74
N CYS A 211 -8.24 8.19 16.97
CA CYS A 211 -9.40 7.65 16.29
C CYS A 211 -10.08 6.58 17.15
N PRO A 212 -11.41 6.47 17.12
CA PRO A 212 -12.14 5.45 17.86
C PRO A 212 -11.80 4.03 17.35
N ASN A 213 -11.55 3.89 16.06
CA ASN A 213 -11.13 2.63 15.46
C ASN A 213 -9.63 2.69 15.14
N LYS A 214 -8.82 1.80 15.70
CA LYS A 214 -7.38 1.70 15.42
C LYS A 214 -7.06 0.71 14.29
N GLU A 215 -7.91 -0.29 14.09
CA GLU A 215 -7.83 -1.28 13.00
C GLU A 215 -8.98 -1.04 12.02
N PHE A 216 -8.67 -0.60 10.82
CA PHE A 216 -9.66 -0.27 9.80
C PHE A 216 -9.09 -0.42 8.38
N ASN A 217 -9.98 -0.64 7.42
CA ASN A 217 -9.61 -0.68 6.01
C ASN A 217 -9.41 0.73 5.47
N ILE A 218 -8.29 0.94 4.76
CA ILE A 218 -8.00 2.20 4.09
C ILE A 218 -8.17 2.03 2.59
N THR A 219 -9.37 2.36 2.13
CA THR A 219 -9.80 2.10 0.76
C THR A 219 -10.86 3.14 0.33
N PRO A 220 -10.96 3.48 -0.96
CA PRO A 220 -12.00 4.39 -1.43
C PRO A 220 -13.38 3.73 -1.35
N THR A 221 -14.43 4.55 -1.36
CA THR A 221 -15.83 4.08 -1.32
C THR A 221 -16.18 3.32 -2.61
N GLU A 222 -15.74 3.84 -3.75
CA GLU A 222 -16.00 3.23 -5.05
C GLU A 222 -14.90 2.22 -5.41
N SER A 223 -15.31 1.14 -6.04
CA SER A 223 -14.40 0.15 -6.63
C SER A 223 -14.33 0.36 -8.14
N ILE A 224 -13.24 -0.12 -8.77
CA ILE A 224 -13.04 0.02 -10.21
C ILE A 224 -12.45 -1.27 -10.79
N ASP A 225 -12.80 -1.59 -12.03
CA ASP A 225 -12.20 -2.69 -12.78
C ASP A 225 -11.09 -2.20 -13.73
N LEU A 226 -10.24 -3.13 -14.17
CA LEU A 226 -9.06 -2.79 -14.96
C LEU A 226 -9.42 -2.27 -16.37
N VAL A 227 -10.55 -2.69 -16.94
CA VAL A 227 -11.03 -2.19 -18.25
C VAL A 227 -11.41 -0.72 -18.13
N THR A 228 -12.19 -0.37 -17.13
CA THR A 228 -12.58 1.04 -16.85
C THR A 228 -11.36 1.92 -16.59
N ILE A 229 -10.33 1.42 -15.88
CA ILE A 229 -9.06 2.14 -15.71
C ILE A 229 -8.41 2.41 -17.07
N ALA A 230 -8.33 1.40 -17.95
CA ALA A 230 -7.74 1.56 -19.28
C ALA A 230 -8.54 2.56 -20.15
N GLU A 231 -9.86 2.60 -20.00
CA GLU A 231 -10.71 3.60 -20.67
C GLU A 231 -10.43 5.03 -20.16
N TYR A 232 -10.25 5.22 -18.85
CA TYR A 232 -9.88 6.53 -18.30
C TYR A 232 -8.48 6.96 -18.76
N ILE A 233 -7.52 6.05 -18.84
CA ILE A 233 -6.19 6.33 -19.42
C ILE A 233 -6.33 6.78 -20.87
N ASN A 234 -7.14 6.08 -21.67
CA ASN A 234 -7.41 6.48 -23.04
C ASN A 234 -8.06 7.88 -23.16
N ARG A 235 -8.82 8.35 -22.16
CA ARG A 235 -9.37 9.71 -22.18
C ARG A 235 -8.30 10.76 -21.97
N CYS A 236 -7.23 10.47 -21.23
CA CYS A 236 -6.12 11.40 -20.99
C CYS A 236 -5.27 11.67 -22.23
N SER A 237 -5.30 10.81 -23.26
CA SER A 237 -4.43 10.85 -24.43
C SER A 237 -5.19 11.11 -25.74
N THR A 238 -4.51 11.71 -26.73
CA THR A 238 -5.00 11.73 -28.12
C THR A 238 -4.91 10.37 -28.78
N TYR A 239 -3.86 9.59 -28.46
CA TYR A 239 -3.73 8.20 -28.87
C TYR A 239 -4.66 7.31 -28.04
N LYS A 240 -5.35 6.37 -28.69
CA LYS A 240 -6.23 5.41 -28.03
C LYS A 240 -5.60 4.01 -28.12
N SER A 241 -5.07 3.55 -27.01
CA SER A 241 -4.55 2.18 -26.90
C SER A 241 -5.68 1.17 -27.14
N GLU A 242 -5.42 0.13 -27.91
CA GLU A 242 -6.29 -1.04 -27.94
C GLU A 242 -6.32 -1.69 -26.55
N ILE A 243 -7.52 -2.00 -26.03
CA ILE A 243 -7.71 -2.67 -24.75
C ILE A 243 -8.00 -4.14 -25.04
N ILE A 244 -7.08 -5.02 -24.62
CA ILE A 244 -7.16 -6.46 -24.88
C ILE A 244 -7.33 -7.22 -23.58
N VAL A 245 -8.47 -7.90 -23.39
CA VAL A 245 -8.70 -8.82 -22.27
C VAL A 245 -8.46 -10.25 -22.75
N LYS A 246 -7.42 -10.93 -22.25
CA LYS A 246 -7.01 -12.25 -22.71
C LYS A 246 -7.94 -13.37 -22.28
N ASN A 247 -8.43 -13.32 -21.05
CA ASN A 247 -9.25 -14.39 -20.47
C ASN A 247 -10.63 -13.83 -20.08
N PRO A 248 -11.72 -14.54 -20.37
CA PRO A 248 -13.08 -14.08 -20.06
C PRO A 248 -13.37 -14.11 -18.55
N GLY A 249 -14.43 -13.42 -18.15
CA GLY A 249 -14.93 -13.38 -16.79
C GLY A 249 -14.09 -12.48 -15.87
N LEU A 250 -14.40 -12.52 -14.57
CA LEU A 250 -13.70 -11.75 -13.55
C LEU A 250 -12.76 -12.65 -12.73
N ASN A 251 -11.59 -12.15 -12.44
CA ASN A 251 -10.69 -12.72 -11.44
C ASN A 251 -11.20 -12.40 -10.04
N TYR A 252 -10.56 -12.94 -8.99
CA TYR A 252 -10.94 -12.68 -7.60
C TYR A 252 -10.92 -11.19 -7.30
N GLN A 253 -12.07 -10.67 -6.86
CA GLN A 253 -12.21 -9.27 -6.47
C GLN A 253 -11.38 -8.98 -5.20
N TYR A 254 -10.92 -7.74 -5.09
CA TYR A 254 -10.08 -7.31 -3.98
C TYR A 254 -10.52 -5.93 -3.49
N THR A 255 -11.62 -5.90 -2.73
CA THR A 255 -12.27 -4.67 -2.25
C THR A 255 -12.60 -4.75 -0.78
N GLY A 256 -12.55 -3.61 -0.08
CA GLY A 256 -12.84 -3.46 1.35
C GLY A 256 -13.96 -2.47 1.63
N ASP A 257 -14.63 -2.65 2.76
CA ASP A 257 -15.54 -1.66 3.33
C ASP A 257 -14.72 -0.60 4.07
N ASN A 258 -15.06 0.68 3.91
CA ASN A 258 -14.35 1.81 4.52
C ASN A 258 -15.15 2.55 5.61
N ALA A 259 -16.21 1.93 6.11
CA ALA A 259 -17.10 2.60 7.08
C ALA A 259 -16.35 3.07 8.34
N ARG A 260 -15.42 2.27 8.87
CA ARG A 260 -14.60 2.68 10.04
C ARG A 260 -13.64 3.83 9.73
N LEU A 261 -13.06 3.86 8.53
CA LEU A 261 -12.25 5.01 8.10
C LEU A 261 -13.09 6.29 8.07
N LEU A 262 -14.27 6.24 7.47
CA LEU A 262 -15.17 7.40 7.40
C LEU A 262 -15.67 7.82 8.79
N GLU A 263 -15.97 6.87 9.67
CA GLU A 263 -16.31 7.16 11.07
C GLU A 263 -15.15 7.87 11.78
N ASN A 264 -13.91 7.38 11.64
CA ASN A 264 -12.72 8.04 12.19
C ASN A 264 -12.59 9.48 11.70
N MET A 265 -12.87 9.74 10.43
CA MET A 265 -12.75 11.06 9.80
C MET A 265 -14.03 11.92 9.88
N GLY A 266 -15.02 11.53 10.71
CA GLY A 266 -16.25 12.29 10.93
C GLY A 266 -17.17 12.36 9.69
N HIS A 267 -17.10 11.39 8.78
CA HIS A 267 -17.87 11.26 7.54
C HIS A 267 -17.70 12.43 6.54
N ASN A 268 -16.71 13.29 6.70
CA ASN A 268 -16.49 14.46 5.86
C ASN A 268 -15.37 14.28 4.82
N PHE A 269 -14.76 13.08 4.76
CA PHE A 269 -13.69 12.82 3.81
C PHE A 269 -14.24 12.48 2.42
N THR A 270 -13.74 13.20 1.40
CA THR A 270 -14.09 12.95 0.00
C THR A 270 -12.87 12.45 -0.73
N PHE A 271 -12.98 11.27 -1.31
CA PHE A 271 -11.92 10.68 -2.13
C PHE A 271 -11.81 11.35 -3.49
N THR A 272 -10.59 11.45 -3.99
CA THR A 272 -10.32 11.82 -5.39
C THR A 272 -10.93 10.75 -6.30
N SER A 273 -11.74 11.15 -7.28
CA SER A 273 -12.29 10.19 -8.24
C SER A 273 -11.19 9.52 -9.04
N TYR A 274 -11.43 8.27 -9.48
CA TYR A 274 -10.46 7.52 -10.28
C TYR A 274 -10.02 8.29 -11.55
N GLU A 275 -10.97 8.93 -12.24
CA GLU A 275 -10.68 9.71 -13.43
C GLU A 275 -9.69 10.85 -13.14
N LYS A 276 -9.90 11.61 -12.07
CA LYS A 276 -8.99 12.68 -11.65
C LYS A 276 -7.64 12.19 -11.17
N GLY A 277 -7.61 11.10 -10.39
CA GLY A 277 -6.36 10.51 -9.89
C GLY A 277 -5.51 9.95 -11.03
N ILE A 278 -6.14 9.29 -12.01
CA ILE A 278 -5.46 8.77 -13.21
C ILE A 278 -4.96 9.94 -14.09
N GLU A 279 -5.76 11.01 -14.29
CA GLU A 279 -5.33 12.18 -15.01
C GLU A 279 -4.09 12.84 -14.39
N LYS A 280 -4.05 13.00 -13.06
CA LYS A 280 -2.89 13.55 -12.36
C LYS A 280 -1.65 12.68 -12.52
N LEU A 281 -1.82 11.35 -12.39
CA LEU A 281 -0.71 10.41 -12.54
C LEU A 281 -0.23 10.36 -14.00
N TYR A 282 -1.13 10.50 -14.97
CA TYR A 282 -0.80 10.60 -16.38
C TYR A 282 0.11 11.80 -16.65
N ARG A 283 -0.26 12.99 -16.15
CA ARG A 283 0.56 14.22 -16.28
C ARG A 283 1.92 14.07 -15.61
N TYR A 284 1.97 13.46 -14.45
CA TYR A 284 3.24 13.17 -13.78
C TYR A 284 4.17 12.35 -14.68
N TYR A 285 3.67 11.31 -15.35
CA TYR A 285 4.49 10.50 -16.26
C TYR A 285 4.81 11.22 -17.57
N GLU A 286 3.99 12.13 -18.06
CA GLU A 286 4.33 13.00 -19.20
C GLU A 286 5.58 13.84 -18.89
N GLU A 287 5.68 14.37 -17.68
CA GLU A 287 6.81 15.21 -17.26
C GLU A 287 8.09 14.39 -16.99
N HIS A 288 7.98 13.08 -16.72
CA HIS A 288 9.09 12.23 -16.31
C HIS A 288 9.38 11.08 -17.28
N ILE A 289 8.81 11.08 -18.48
CA ILE A 289 8.88 9.95 -19.42
C ILE A 289 10.31 9.58 -19.81
N GLU A 290 11.20 10.57 -19.89
CA GLU A 290 12.62 10.38 -20.25
C GLU A 290 13.44 9.66 -19.15
N GLU A 291 12.94 9.63 -17.92
CA GLU A 291 13.59 8.98 -16.77
C GLU A 291 13.20 7.50 -16.65
N LEU A 292 12.26 7.01 -17.47
CA LEU A 292 11.67 5.69 -17.33
C LEU A 292 12.41 4.62 -18.15
N ASP A 293 12.51 3.42 -17.60
CA ASP A 293 12.94 2.23 -18.32
C ASP A 293 11.83 1.70 -19.24
N LEU A 294 11.76 2.25 -20.44
CA LEU A 294 10.74 1.88 -21.43
C LEU A 294 10.96 0.47 -22.02
N GLU A 295 12.17 -0.08 -21.98
CA GLU A 295 12.45 -1.43 -22.47
C GLU A 295 11.79 -2.48 -21.57
N THR A 296 11.81 -2.30 -20.26
CA THR A 296 11.08 -3.16 -19.31
C THR A 296 9.59 -3.09 -19.54
N ILE A 297 9.04 -1.93 -19.91
CA ILE A 297 7.61 -1.80 -20.26
C ILE A 297 7.29 -2.58 -21.57
N ARG A 298 8.16 -2.48 -22.59
CA ARG A 298 8.00 -3.17 -23.87
C ARG A 298 8.05 -4.71 -23.73
N SER A 299 8.84 -5.22 -22.78
CA SER A 299 8.96 -6.66 -22.51
C SER A 299 7.72 -7.25 -21.83
N ASP A 300 6.84 -6.40 -21.28
CA ASP A 300 5.58 -6.74 -20.61
C ASP A 300 5.72 -7.80 -19.49
N GLU A 301 6.71 -7.62 -18.64
CA GLU A 301 6.97 -8.51 -17.50
C GLU A 301 5.77 -8.60 -16.54
N LEU A 302 5.02 -7.50 -16.38
CA LEU A 302 3.81 -7.50 -15.57
C LEU A 302 2.83 -8.57 -16.03
N LEU A 303 2.57 -8.65 -17.34
CA LEU A 303 1.60 -9.60 -17.90
C LEU A 303 2.01 -11.05 -17.70
N LYS A 304 3.32 -11.35 -17.80
CA LYS A 304 3.88 -12.70 -17.60
C LYS A 304 3.63 -13.24 -16.19
N LEU A 305 3.52 -12.32 -15.20
CA LEU A 305 3.31 -12.66 -13.80
C LEU A 305 1.84 -12.65 -13.38
N CYS A 306 0.92 -12.28 -14.27
CA CYS A 306 -0.51 -12.28 -13.97
C CYS A 306 -1.08 -13.70 -13.93
N LYS A 307 -1.85 -14.01 -12.88
CA LYS A 307 -2.56 -15.30 -12.73
C LYS A 307 -4.03 -15.11 -13.09
N THR A 308 -4.68 -16.15 -13.56
CA THR A 308 -6.14 -16.24 -13.74
C THR A 308 -6.79 -16.94 -12.56
N LYS A 309 -8.10 -16.75 -12.41
CA LYS A 309 -8.96 -17.50 -11.48
C LYS A 309 -9.14 -18.92 -11.96
#